data_d9a8e32fc9d6e8428d88634213b215c3
#
_entry.id   d9a8e32fc9d6e8428d88634213b215c3
#
_cell.length_a   1.000
_cell.length_b   1.000
_cell.length_c   1.000
_cell.angle_alpha   90.00
_cell.angle_beta   90.00
_cell.angle_gamma   90.00
#
_symmetry.space_group_name_H-M   'P 1'
#
loop_
_entity.id
_entity.type
_entity.pdbx_description
1 polymer ?
#
loop_
_entity_poly.entity_id
_entity_poly.type
_entity_poly.pdbx_seq_one_letter_code
_entity_poly.pdbx_strand_id
1 'polypeptide(L)'
;MATDVVPTAKLYEEHCASCHGAGRLGGIGPALLPENLGRLKREEAVAIIRDGRIASQMPGFRDKLSTEQITQLTGLCYAPLPQVPRWELADIRGSHVAHVKLGEKLSDKPVFKADLLNLFVVVEVGDHHATLLDGDRFVPILRFATRFALHGGPKFSPDGRYVYFGSRDGWVSKFDIYNLKYVAEIRAGINMRNIAVSSDGRYVLAGNYLPHTLVVLDASDLAPIKIIPVQDDAGKSSRVSAVYDAAPRRSFIAALKDIPEVWEIPYDAKAEPIYPGLVHDYRLGEALAAKGPFPVRRIRLDDYLDDFFFDQSYEHLIGAARNGKNGQVVSLIVGRKIADVDLPGLPHLGSGITWDYRGTPVLATPNLKEGTITVIDMKTWKTIKQIKTLGPGFFMRSHEDTPYAWADAMMSPASKDAIQVIDKRTLEPVRTLKPAPGKTAAHTEFTRDGKYALVSVWEMDGALVVYDAATLKEIKRLPMKKPSGKYNVYNKITRSSGTSH
;
A
#
# COMPACT_ATOMS: atom_id res chain seq x y z
N MET A 1 40.56 26.27 -17.97
CA MET A 1 40.61 25.12 -17.07
C MET A 1 39.50 24.19 -17.51
N ALA A 2 39.81 23.02 -18.06
CA ALA A 2 38.81 22.02 -18.38
C ALA A 2 38.23 21.51 -17.05
N THR A 3 36.96 21.79 -16.77
CA THR A 3 36.26 21.17 -15.64
C THR A 3 36.17 19.68 -15.97
N ASP A 4 36.84 18.86 -15.18
CA ASP A 4 36.68 17.41 -15.22
C ASP A 4 35.20 17.05 -15.12
N VAL A 5 34.61 16.65 -16.24
CA VAL A 5 33.20 16.24 -16.29
C VAL A 5 33.09 14.90 -15.56
N VAL A 6 32.54 14.92 -14.33
CA VAL A 6 32.31 13.71 -13.57
C VAL A 6 31.34 12.81 -14.35
N PRO A 7 31.69 11.53 -14.62
CA PRO A 7 30.82 10.63 -15.35
C PRO A 7 29.47 10.47 -14.66
N THR A 8 28.37 10.50 -15.41
CA THR A 8 27.00 10.40 -14.87
C THR A 8 26.78 9.15 -14.00
N ALA A 9 27.43 8.02 -14.34
CA ALA A 9 27.39 6.81 -13.54
C ALA A 9 27.97 7.02 -12.13
N LYS A 10 29.08 7.77 -12.03
CA LYS A 10 29.71 8.10 -10.75
C LYS A 10 28.82 9.03 -9.91
N LEU A 11 28.22 10.04 -10.53
CA LEU A 11 27.22 10.89 -9.85
C LEU A 11 26.03 10.08 -9.31
N TYR A 12 25.59 9.08 -10.09
CA TYR A 12 24.52 8.19 -9.64
C TYR A 12 24.94 7.36 -8.44
N GLU A 13 26.13 6.77 -8.43
CA GLU A 13 26.66 6.00 -7.32
C GLU A 13 26.77 6.83 -6.04
N GLU A 14 27.27 8.04 -6.14
CA GLU A 14 27.51 8.93 -4.98
C GLU A 14 26.20 9.47 -4.38
N HIS A 15 25.20 9.79 -5.19
CA HIS A 15 24.04 10.53 -4.73
C HIS A 15 22.71 9.75 -4.76
N CYS A 16 22.62 8.69 -5.55
CA CYS A 16 21.34 8.01 -5.83
C CYS A 16 21.35 6.53 -5.42
N ALA A 17 22.48 5.83 -5.60
CA ALA A 17 22.55 4.38 -5.47
C ALA A 17 22.21 3.86 -4.06
N SER A 18 22.52 4.62 -3.00
CA SER A 18 22.19 4.26 -1.62
C SER A 18 20.68 4.07 -1.38
N CYS A 19 19.86 4.80 -2.14
CA CYS A 19 18.40 4.71 -2.05
C CYS A 19 17.79 3.89 -3.19
N HIS A 20 18.31 4.06 -4.42
CA HIS A 20 17.70 3.48 -5.61
C HIS A 20 18.42 2.23 -6.14
N GLY A 21 19.42 1.71 -5.41
CA GLY A 21 20.22 0.54 -5.76
C GLY A 21 21.30 0.85 -6.81
N ALA A 22 22.47 0.20 -6.75
CA ALA A 22 23.59 0.41 -7.65
C ALA A 22 23.22 0.18 -9.14
N GLY A 23 22.36 -0.81 -9.42
CA GLY A 23 21.82 -1.10 -10.76
C GLY A 23 20.54 -0.36 -11.10
N ARG A 24 20.12 0.63 -10.34
CA ARG A 24 18.82 1.31 -10.46
C ARG A 24 17.62 0.40 -10.19
N LEU A 25 17.83 -0.74 -9.53
CA LEU A 25 16.81 -1.79 -9.33
C LEU A 25 15.93 -1.56 -8.10
N GLY A 26 16.00 -0.39 -7.49
CA GLY A 26 15.27 -0.06 -6.28
C GLY A 26 15.99 -0.47 -5.00
N GLY A 27 15.52 0.03 -3.91
CA GLY A 27 15.98 -0.18 -2.54
C GLY A 27 15.07 0.59 -1.61
N ILE A 28 15.58 1.53 -0.84
CA ILE A 28 14.78 2.49 -0.06
C ILE A 28 13.80 3.26 -0.96
N GLY A 29 14.30 3.71 -2.11
CA GLY A 29 13.51 4.35 -3.16
C GLY A 29 13.05 3.36 -4.23
N PRO A 30 12.15 3.77 -5.13
CA PRO A 30 11.69 2.93 -6.24
C PRO A 30 12.82 2.64 -7.24
N ALA A 31 12.67 1.58 -8.05
CA ALA A 31 13.53 1.38 -9.19
C ALA A 31 13.42 2.57 -10.17
N LEU A 32 14.57 3.01 -10.69
CA LEU A 32 14.69 4.10 -11.66
C LEU A 32 14.91 3.52 -13.05
N LEU A 33 13.88 2.85 -13.55
CA LEU A 33 13.85 2.22 -14.87
C LEU A 33 12.74 2.84 -15.72
N PRO A 34 12.87 2.84 -17.07
CA PRO A 34 11.85 3.40 -17.96
C PRO A 34 10.44 2.89 -17.64
N GLU A 35 10.31 1.58 -17.34
CA GLU A 35 9.05 0.92 -17.03
C GLU A 35 8.43 1.46 -15.73
N ASN A 36 9.26 1.79 -14.75
CA ASN A 36 8.83 2.35 -13.47
C ASN A 36 8.49 3.85 -13.58
N LEU A 37 9.15 4.55 -14.52
CA LEU A 37 9.03 5.99 -14.70
C LEU A 37 8.07 6.40 -15.83
N GLY A 38 7.47 5.45 -16.54
CA GLY A 38 6.67 5.72 -17.75
C GLY A 38 5.47 6.67 -17.57
N ARG A 39 5.09 6.96 -16.32
CA ARG A 39 4.03 7.94 -15.97
C ARG A 39 4.57 9.24 -15.39
N LEU A 40 5.86 9.38 -15.23
CA LEU A 40 6.53 10.59 -14.77
C LEU A 40 7.17 11.25 -15.98
N LYS A 41 6.81 12.49 -16.27
CA LYS A 41 7.45 13.25 -17.34
C LYS A 41 8.89 13.60 -16.96
N ARG A 42 9.78 13.71 -17.96
CA ARG A 42 11.19 14.01 -17.69
C ARG A 42 11.40 15.34 -16.98
N GLU A 43 10.61 16.35 -17.32
CA GLU A 43 10.64 17.67 -16.69
C GLU A 43 10.23 17.60 -15.21
N GLU A 44 9.23 16.77 -14.89
CA GLU A 44 8.82 16.51 -13.51
C GLU A 44 9.90 15.75 -12.73
N ALA A 45 10.60 14.81 -13.38
CA ALA A 45 11.72 14.09 -12.78
C ALA A 45 12.90 15.02 -12.47
N VAL A 46 13.22 15.95 -13.37
CA VAL A 46 14.24 17.00 -13.13
C VAL A 46 13.86 17.81 -11.88
N ALA A 47 12.61 18.26 -11.80
CA ALA A 47 12.13 19.02 -10.63
C ALA A 47 12.22 18.18 -9.34
N ILE A 48 11.88 16.89 -9.38
CA ILE A 48 11.97 15.99 -8.21
C ILE A 48 13.42 15.81 -7.77
N ILE A 49 14.37 15.62 -8.68
CA ILE A 49 15.79 15.50 -8.30
C ILE A 49 16.29 16.83 -7.72
N ARG A 50 15.94 17.95 -8.33
CA ARG A 50 16.36 19.26 -7.87
C ARG A 50 15.80 19.64 -6.49
N ASP A 51 14.50 19.45 -6.29
CA ASP A 51 13.74 20.02 -5.16
C ASP A 51 13.34 18.99 -4.10
N GLY A 52 13.54 17.70 -4.38
CA GLY A 52 13.03 16.62 -3.55
C GLY A 52 11.55 16.34 -3.80
N ARG A 53 10.98 15.42 -3.04
CA ARG A 53 9.58 15.05 -3.13
C ARG A 53 8.91 15.16 -1.77
N ILE A 54 7.90 16.02 -1.67
CA ILE A 54 7.09 16.20 -0.47
C ILE A 54 6.54 14.84 0.00
N ALA A 55 6.47 14.65 1.32
CA ALA A 55 5.97 13.45 1.95
C ALA A 55 6.72 12.16 1.56
N SER A 56 7.99 12.29 1.22
CA SER A 56 8.86 11.15 0.92
C SER A 56 10.24 11.32 1.57
N GLN A 57 11.10 10.29 1.43
CA GLN A 57 12.50 10.36 1.86
C GLN A 57 13.44 10.90 0.77
N MET A 58 12.91 11.22 -0.42
CA MET A 58 13.70 11.77 -1.53
C MET A 58 14.10 13.22 -1.24
N PRO A 59 15.38 13.51 -0.94
CA PRO A 59 15.87 14.87 -0.72
C PRO A 59 15.99 15.63 -2.04
N GLY A 60 16.06 16.97 -1.97
CA GLY A 60 16.49 17.80 -3.09
C GLY A 60 18.01 17.85 -3.19
N PHE A 61 18.51 18.00 -4.41
CA PHE A 61 19.95 18.03 -4.72
C PHE A 61 20.41 19.35 -5.34
N ARG A 62 19.59 20.40 -5.33
CA ARG A 62 19.93 21.72 -5.93
C ARG A 62 21.25 22.33 -5.40
N ASP A 63 21.57 22.07 -4.13
CA ASP A 63 22.75 22.60 -3.46
C ASP A 63 24.00 21.71 -3.66
N LYS A 64 23.84 20.54 -4.29
CA LYS A 64 24.91 19.56 -4.47
C LYS A 64 25.24 19.27 -5.94
N LEU A 65 24.27 19.48 -6.85
CA LEU A 65 24.38 19.13 -8.27
C LEU A 65 23.99 20.32 -9.14
N SER A 66 24.73 20.53 -10.24
CA SER A 66 24.36 21.51 -11.25
C SER A 66 23.12 21.09 -12.03
N THR A 67 22.49 22.04 -12.72
CA THR A 67 21.35 21.75 -13.60
C THR A 67 21.67 20.74 -14.68
N GLU A 68 22.91 20.81 -15.25
CA GLU A 68 23.41 19.89 -16.26
C GLU A 68 23.55 18.46 -15.68
N GLN A 69 24.12 18.33 -14.48
CA GLN A 69 24.26 17.05 -13.77
C GLN A 69 22.89 16.43 -13.46
N ILE A 70 21.93 17.24 -13.00
CA ILE A 70 20.55 16.78 -12.77
C ILE A 70 19.89 16.29 -14.05
N THR A 71 20.10 17.01 -15.18
CA THR A 71 19.57 16.61 -16.47
C THR A 71 20.20 15.31 -16.98
N GLN A 72 21.51 15.13 -16.82
CA GLN A 72 22.23 13.90 -17.16
C GLN A 72 21.74 12.71 -16.31
N LEU A 73 21.60 12.89 -15.00
CA LEU A 73 21.05 11.87 -14.09
C LEU A 73 19.62 11.49 -14.47
N THR A 74 18.80 12.47 -14.83
CA THR A 74 17.46 12.19 -15.35
C THR A 74 17.53 11.34 -16.62
N GLY A 75 18.40 11.68 -17.56
CA GLY A 75 18.63 10.88 -18.78
C GLY A 75 19.00 9.43 -18.45
N LEU A 76 19.91 9.21 -17.50
CA LEU A 76 20.31 7.88 -17.05
C LEU A 76 19.10 7.09 -16.48
N CYS A 77 18.25 7.74 -15.68
CA CYS A 77 17.07 7.07 -15.09
C CYS A 77 16.07 6.58 -16.16
N TYR A 78 15.99 7.27 -17.28
CA TYR A 78 15.12 6.88 -18.41
C TYR A 78 15.83 6.01 -19.47
N ALA A 79 17.10 5.70 -19.28
CA ALA A 79 17.80 4.76 -20.17
C ALA A 79 17.45 3.31 -19.79
N PRO A 80 17.14 2.42 -20.77
CA PRO A 80 16.91 1.03 -20.49
C PRO A 80 18.16 0.36 -19.90
N LEU A 81 17.96 -0.72 -19.14
CA LEU A 81 19.07 -1.58 -18.75
C LEU A 81 19.58 -2.38 -19.96
N PRO A 82 20.88 -2.72 -20.02
CA PRO A 82 21.41 -3.59 -21.06
C PRO A 82 20.74 -4.97 -21.10
N GLN A 83 20.31 -5.45 -19.95
CA GLN A 83 19.58 -6.71 -19.80
C GLN A 83 18.40 -6.53 -18.84
N VAL A 84 17.27 -7.18 -19.15
CA VAL A 84 16.11 -7.21 -18.25
C VAL A 84 16.50 -8.03 -17.01
N PRO A 85 16.42 -7.45 -15.79
CA PRO A 85 16.77 -8.16 -14.59
C PRO A 85 15.79 -9.30 -14.33
N ARG A 86 16.33 -10.47 -13.93
CA ARG A 86 15.57 -11.66 -13.57
C ARG A 86 15.59 -11.84 -12.05
N TRP A 87 14.59 -12.47 -11.53
CA TRP A 87 14.48 -12.91 -10.13
C TRP A 87 13.62 -14.16 -10.11
N GLU A 88 14.28 -15.32 -10.12
CA GLU A 88 13.65 -16.60 -10.34
C GLU A 88 13.47 -17.35 -9.01
N LEU A 89 12.88 -18.54 -9.06
CA LEU A 89 12.60 -19.34 -7.86
C LEU A 89 13.88 -19.66 -7.06
N ALA A 90 15.00 -19.87 -7.74
CA ALA A 90 16.29 -20.12 -7.09
C ALA A 90 16.77 -18.88 -6.30
N ASP A 91 16.63 -17.68 -6.88
CA ASP A 91 17.00 -16.42 -6.23
C ASP A 91 16.11 -16.16 -5.00
N ILE A 92 14.79 -16.38 -5.16
CA ILE A 92 13.84 -16.26 -4.06
C ILE A 92 14.22 -17.22 -2.92
N ARG A 93 14.40 -18.50 -3.21
CA ARG A 93 14.80 -19.51 -2.20
C ARG A 93 16.14 -19.20 -1.56
N GLY A 94 17.11 -18.76 -2.35
CA GLY A 94 18.46 -18.38 -1.87
C GLY A 94 18.46 -17.17 -0.94
N SER A 95 17.42 -16.34 -1.01
CA SER A 95 17.26 -15.16 -0.14
C SER A 95 16.59 -15.45 1.21
N HIS A 96 16.08 -16.67 1.41
CA HIS A 96 15.31 -17.02 2.60
C HIS A 96 16.17 -16.97 3.88
N VAL A 97 15.67 -16.26 4.88
CA VAL A 97 16.30 -16.14 6.21
C VAL A 97 15.33 -16.65 7.25
N ALA A 98 15.65 -17.77 7.88
CA ALA A 98 14.92 -18.29 9.03
C ALA A 98 15.51 -17.70 10.31
N HIS A 99 14.73 -16.96 11.08
CA HIS A 99 15.13 -16.40 12.38
C HIS A 99 14.78 -17.33 13.56
N VAL A 100 13.81 -18.22 13.35
CA VAL A 100 13.43 -19.26 14.30
C VAL A 100 14.10 -20.56 13.87
N LYS A 101 14.83 -21.18 14.78
CA LYS A 101 15.55 -22.43 14.48
C LYS A 101 14.57 -23.59 14.25
N LEU A 102 14.95 -24.53 13.39
CA LEU A 102 14.15 -25.74 13.18
C LEU A 102 13.94 -26.48 14.52
N GLY A 103 12.67 -26.74 14.85
CA GLY A 103 12.28 -27.38 16.13
C GLY A 103 12.14 -26.42 17.31
N GLU A 104 12.49 -25.14 17.19
CA GLU A 104 12.21 -24.12 18.21
C GLU A 104 10.71 -23.85 18.28
N LYS A 105 10.11 -24.04 19.46
CA LYS A 105 8.70 -23.71 19.71
C LYS A 105 8.60 -22.29 20.26
N LEU A 106 7.90 -21.44 19.54
CA LEU A 106 7.52 -20.12 20.02
C LEU A 106 6.38 -20.23 21.03
N SER A 107 6.41 -19.40 22.06
CA SER A 107 5.33 -19.34 23.06
C SER A 107 3.99 -18.97 22.41
N ASP A 108 2.93 -19.64 22.82
CA ASP A 108 1.57 -19.28 22.44
C ASP A 108 0.98 -18.17 23.32
N LYS A 109 1.73 -17.75 24.34
CA LYS A 109 1.37 -16.62 25.21
C LYS A 109 2.31 -15.46 24.97
N PRO A 110 1.78 -14.22 24.93
CA PRO A 110 2.62 -13.03 24.80
C PRO A 110 3.62 -12.89 25.95
N VAL A 111 4.83 -12.41 25.65
CA VAL A 111 5.87 -12.12 26.63
C VAL A 111 5.69 -10.76 27.32
N PHE A 112 4.61 -10.06 27.04
CA PHE A 112 4.20 -8.77 27.62
C PHE A 112 2.72 -8.78 28.00
N LYS A 113 2.24 -7.71 28.65
CA LYS A 113 0.85 -7.52 29.03
C LYS A 113 0.25 -6.30 28.35
N ALA A 114 -0.73 -6.49 27.48
CA ALA A 114 -1.53 -5.46 26.82
C ALA A 114 -2.82 -6.09 26.30
N ASP A 115 -3.81 -5.29 25.88
CA ASP A 115 -4.89 -5.76 25.01
C ASP A 115 -4.32 -6.04 23.63
N LEU A 116 -4.24 -7.32 23.25
CA LEU A 116 -3.64 -7.76 21.99
C LEU A 116 -4.37 -7.23 20.77
N LEU A 117 -5.66 -6.97 20.88
CA LEU A 117 -6.46 -6.39 19.81
C LEU A 117 -6.32 -4.87 19.72
N ASN A 118 -5.89 -4.19 20.81
CA ASN A 118 -5.64 -2.74 20.77
C ASN A 118 -4.17 -2.38 20.61
N LEU A 119 -3.36 -3.29 20.08
CA LEU A 119 -1.98 -3.00 19.69
C LEU A 119 -1.92 -2.20 18.39
N PHE A 120 -0.89 -1.36 18.28
CA PHE A 120 -0.56 -0.68 17.03
C PHE A 120 0.84 -1.09 16.56
N VAL A 121 0.95 -1.33 15.26
CA VAL A 121 2.25 -1.38 14.58
C VAL A 121 2.47 -0.02 13.91
N VAL A 122 3.43 0.75 14.41
CA VAL A 122 3.80 2.06 13.88
C VAL A 122 5.05 1.91 13.04
N VAL A 123 4.98 2.28 11.75
CA VAL A 123 6.12 2.23 10.82
C VAL A 123 6.88 3.55 10.87
N GLU A 124 8.15 3.51 11.25
CA GLU A 124 9.05 4.66 11.31
C GLU A 124 10.03 4.61 10.14
N VAL A 125 9.68 5.26 9.02
CA VAL A 125 10.52 5.23 7.80
C VAL A 125 11.78 6.09 7.91
N GLY A 126 11.89 6.93 8.94
CA GLY A 126 13.03 7.82 9.12
C GLY A 126 14.35 7.10 9.32
N ASP A 127 14.34 5.99 10.03
CA ASP A 127 15.51 5.16 10.31
C ASP A 127 15.21 3.66 10.19
N HIS A 128 14.18 3.30 9.44
CA HIS A 128 13.82 1.90 9.11
C HIS A 128 13.53 1.06 10.35
N HIS A 129 12.63 1.54 11.19
CA HIS A 129 12.12 0.81 12.35
C HIS A 129 10.60 0.67 12.30
N ALA A 130 10.10 -0.23 13.11
CA ALA A 130 8.71 -0.26 13.52
C ALA A 130 8.63 -0.28 15.05
N THR A 131 7.56 0.29 15.57
CA THR A 131 7.25 0.28 17.01
C THR A 131 5.95 -0.46 17.24
N LEU A 132 5.99 -1.50 18.07
CA LEU A 132 4.80 -2.10 18.65
C LEU A 132 4.38 -1.25 19.85
N LEU A 133 3.18 -0.69 19.78
CA LEU A 133 2.63 0.26 20.76
C LEU A 133 1.41 -0.34 21.46
N ASP A 134 1.36 -0.22 22.79
CA ASP A 134 0.16 -0.47 23.59
C ASP A 134 -0.86 0.65 23.35
N GLY A 135 -2.03 0.31 22.82
CA GLY A 135 -3.07 1.27 22.45
C GLY A 135 -3.92 1.76 23.62
N ASP A 136 -3.84 1.14 24.81
CA ASP A 136 -4.54 1.60 26.01
C ASP A 136 -3.71 2.61 26.79
N ARG A 137 -2.40 2.36 26.91
CA ARG A 137 -1.47 3.18 27.70
C ARG A 137 -0.68 4.16 26.84
N PHE A 138 -0.66 3.97 25.52
CA PHE A 138 0.17 4.71 24.56
C PHE A 138 1.65 4.70 24.98
N VAL A 139 2.19 3.50 25.20
CA VAL A 139 3.59 3.28 25.52
C VAL A 139 4.18 2.27 24.55
N PRO A 140 5.41 2.47 24.06
CA PRO A 140 6.10 1.47 23.25
C PRO A 140 6.33 0.18 24.05
N ILE A 141 6.01 -0.97 23.45
CA ILE A 141 6.35 -2.30 23.96
C ILE A 141 7.71 -2.71 23.43
N LEU A 142 7.91 -2.52 22.12
CA LEU A 142 9.18 -2.80 21.45
C LEU A 142 9.34 -1.88 20.24
N ARG A 143 10.58 -1.39 20.04
CA ARG A 143 11.00 -0.75 18.80
C ARG A 143 12.07 -1.62 18.15
N PHE A 144 11.88 -2.00 16.88
CA PHE A 144 12.74 -2.96 16.20
C PHE A 144 13.07 -2.51 14.77
N ALA A 145 14.24 -2.89 14.29
CA ALA A 145 14.68 -2.58 12.93
C ALA A 145 13.85 -3.35 11.89
N THR A 146 13.57 -2.72 10.76
CA THR A 146 12.86 -3.29 9.62
C THR A 146 13.71 -3.23 8.35
N ARG A 147 13.24 -3.94 7.30
CA ARG A 147 13.78 -3.72 5.96
C ARG A 147 13.46 -2.30 5.49
N PHE A 148 14.23 -1.84 4.49
CA PHE A 148 14.09 -0.51 3.91
C PHE A 148 12.71 -0.29 3.30
N ALA A 149 12.25 0.96 3.29
CA ALA A 149 11.09 1.44 2.55
C ALA A 149 9.89 0.50 2.62
N LEU A 150 9.43 0.19 3.83
CA LEU A 150 8.18 -0.55 4.01
C LEU A 150 7.05 0.16 3.26
N HIS A 151 6.25 -0.60 2.54
CA HIS A 151 5.22 -0.04 1.66
C HIS A 151 3.95 -0.91 1.63
N GLY A 152 2.80 -0.26 1.42
CA GLY A 152 1.51 -0.94 1.33
C GLY A 152 0.87 -1.28 2.67
N GLY A 153 1.46 -0.83 3.76
CA GLY A 153 1.02 -1.11 5.14
C GLY A 153 1.28 -2.55 5.59
N PRO A 154 1.57 -2.78 6.87
CA PRO A 154 1.63 -4.12 7.45
C PRO A 154 0.32 -4.87 7.27
N LYS A 155 0.41 -6.18 7.11
CA LYS A 155 -0.72 -7.11 7.08
C LYS A 155 -0.63 -8.05 8.27
N PHE A 156 -1.78 -8.39 8.85
CA PHE A 156 -1.81 -9.27 10.02
C PHE A 156 -2.34 -10.66 9.64
N SER A 157 -1.90 -11.67 10.40
CA SER A 157 -2.60 -12.96 10.39
C SER A 157 -4.03 -12.78 10.93
N PRO A 158 -4.97 -13.67 10.57
CA PRO A 158 -6.37 -13.54 10.99
C PRO A 158 -6.59 -13.48 12.51
N ASP A 159 -5.69 -14.06 13.28
CA ASP A 159 -5.69 -14.04 14.75
C ASP A 159 -4.95 -12.83 15.35
N GLY A 160 -4.35 -11.97 14.52
CA GLY A 160 -3.58 -10.79 14.95
C GLY A 160 -2.22 -11.09 15.58
N ARG A 161 -1.78 -12.36 15.63
CA ARG A 161 -0.51 -12.76 16.24
C ARG A 161 0.71 -12.37 15.40
N TYR A 162 0.63 -12.60 14.09
CA TYR A 162 1.74 -12.31 13.19
C TYR A 162 1.48 -11.05 12.40
N VAL A 163 2.53 -10.25 12.20
CA VAL A 163 2.51 -9.12 11.28
C VAL A 163 3.49 -9.37 10.14
N TYR A 164 3.05 -9.09 8.93
CA TYR A 164 3.83 -9.24 7.70
C TYR A 164 4.11 -7.85 7.12
N PHE A 165 5.36 -7.60 6.79
CA PHE A 165 5.81 -6.36 6.16
C PHE A 165 6.25 -6.64 4.74
N GLY A 166 5.85 -5.76 3.82
CA GLY A 166 6.39 -5.71 2.47
C GLY A 166 7.29 -4.49 2.30
N SER A 167 8.39 -4.63 1.59
CA SER A 167 9.30 -3.54 1.30
C SER A 167 9.48 -3.31 -0.21
N ARG A 168 9.84 -2.08 -0.59
CA ARG A 168 10.04 -1.70 -1.99
C ARG A 168 11.16 -2.47 -2.67
N ASP A 169 12.14 -2.95 -1.94
CA ASP A 169 13.25 -3.76 -2.45
C ASP A 169 12.94 -5.27 -2.52
N GLY A 170 11.64 -5.62 -2.41
CA GLY A 170 11.13 -6.95 -2.65
C GLY A 170 11.09 -7.87 -1.44
N TRP A 171 11.49 -7.42 -0.26
CA TRP A 171 11.48 -8.25 0.93
C TRP A 171 10.10 -8.37 1.55
N VAL A 172 9.77 -9.58 1.98
CA VAL A 172 8.65 -9.91 2.87
C VAL A 172 9.23 -10.39 4.18
N SER A 173 8.81 -9.77 5.29
CA SER A 173 9.25 -10.12 6.64
C SER A 173 8.05 -10.54 7.48
N LYS A 174 8.16 -11.66 8.22
CA LYS A 174 7.17 -12.14 9.19
C LYS A 174 7.69 -11.92 10.60
N PHE A 175 6.89 -11.24 11.44
CA PHE A 175 7.22 -10.95 12.83
C PHE A 175 6.15 -11.52 13.77
N ASP A 176 6.57 -12.22 14.83
CA ASP A 176 5.68 -12.74 15.88
C ASP A 176 5.53 -11.68 16.98
N ILE A 177 4.35 -11.08 17.03
CA ILE A 177 4.00 -10.06 18.03
C ILE A 177 4.07 -10.65 19.44
N TYR A 178 3.63 -11.89 19.65
CA TYR A 178 3.63 -12.50 20.98
C TYR A 178 5.04 -12.71 21.53
N ASN A 179 5.97 -13.11 20.68
CA ASN A 179 7.35 -13.40 21.06
C ASN A 179 8.32 -12.24 20.78
N LEU A 180 7.84 -11.13 20.22
CA LEU A 180 8.61 -9.91 19.93
C LEU A 180 9.85 -10.20 19.06
N LYS A 181 9.72 -11.07 18.04
CA LYS A 181 10.86 -11.42 17.18
C LYS A 181 10.44 -11.76 15.74
N TYR A 182 11.38 -11.61 14.83
CA TYR A 182 11.21 -12.11 13.47
C TYR A 182 11.14 -13.63 13.45
N VAL A 183 10.30 -14.16 12.55
CA VAL A 183 10.16 -15.60 12.28
C VAL A 183 10.96 -15.96 11.03
N ALA A 184 10.69 -15.27 9.93
CA ALA A 184 11.34 -15.49 8.65
C ALA A 184 11.31 -14.22 7.79
N GLU A 185 12.21 -14.15 6.83
CA GLU A 185 12.23 -13.14 5.78
C GLU A 185 12.59 -13.78 4.44
N ILE A 186 12.08 -13.22 3.34
CA ILE A 186 12.39 -13.66 1.99
C ILE A 186 12.30 -12.49 1.01
N ARG A 187 13.13 -12.49 -0.03
CA ARG A 187 13.07 -11.50 -1.09
C ARG A 187 12.28 -12.06 -2.27
N ALA A 188 10.99 -11.69 -2.36
CA ALA A 188 10.06 -12.19 -3.39
C ALA A 188 10.22 -11.51 -4.76
N GLY A 189 11.02 -10.45 -4.85
CA GLY A 189 11.25 -9.72 -6.09
C GLY A 189 12.33 -8.65 -5.94
N ILE A 190 12.57 -7.88 -7.00
CA ILE A 190 13.54 -6.78 -6.99
C ILE A 190 12.87 -5.47 -6.58
N ASN A 191 11.62 -5.27 -7.02
CA ASN A 191 10.80 -4.13 -6.63
C ASN A 191 9.36 -4.61 -6.42
N MET A 192 8.87 -4.48 -5.21
CA MET A 192 7.54 -4.94 -4.83
C MET A 192 6.59 -3.77 -4.56
N ARG A 193 5.33 -3.92 -4.96
CA ARG A 193 4.29 -2.94 -4.68
C ARG A 193 3.73 -3.08 -3.28
N ASN A 194 3.17 -4.23 -2.98
CA ASN A 194 2.61 -4.57 -1.66
C ASN A 194 2.40 -6.08 -1.54
N ILE A 195 1.93 -6.49 -0.37
CA ILE A 195 1.58 -7.87 -0.05
C ILE A 195 0.12 -7.96 0.41
N ALA A 196 -0.44 -9.16 0.31
CA ALA A 196 -1.71 -9.55 0.94
C ALA A 196 -1.51 -10.85 1.72
N VAL A 197 -2.23 -11.00 2.83
CA VAL A 197 -2.28 -12.25 3.63
C VAL A 197 -3.66 -12.85 3.47
N SER A 198 -3.74 -14.14 3.16
CA SER A 198 -5.03 -14.83 2.99
C SER A 198 -5.82 -14.87 4.30
N SER A 199 -7.15 -14.77 4.20
CA SER A 199 -8.03 -14.78 5.36
C SER A 199 -8.04 -16.09 6.16
N ASP A 200 -7.51 -17.18 5.58
CA ASP A 200 -7.27 -18.43 6.27
C ASP A 200 -5.88 -18.52 6.93
N GLY A 201 -5.07 -17.46 6.77
CA GLY A 201 -3.73 -17.36 7.36
C GLY A 201 -2.66 -18.27 6.76
N ARG A 202 -2.93 -18.95 5.63
CA ARG A 202 -2.01 -19.92 5.06
C ARG A 202 -1.04 -19.35 4.03
N TYR A 203 -1.38 -18.23 3.39
CA TYR A 203 -0.63 -17.73 2.26
C TYR A 203 -0.34 -16.24 2.36
N VAL A 204 0.79 -15.84 1.78
CA VAL A 204 1.11 -14.43 1.51
C VAL A 204 1.31 -14.28 0.01
N LEU A 205 0.64 -13.33 -0.60
CA LEU A 205 0.83 -12.95 -2.00
C LEU A 205 1.64 -11.67 -2.08
N ALA A 206 2.77 -11.70 -2.77
CA ALA A 206 3.60 -10.54 -3.08
C ALA A 206 3.33 -10.09 -4.52
N GLY A 207 3.00 -8.80 -4.71
CA GLY A 207 2.78 -8.18 -6.02
C GLY A 207 3.99 -7.36 -6.44
N ASN A 208 4.68 -7.75 -7.51
CA ASN A 208 5.93 -7.14 -7.93
C ASN A 208 5.77 -6.14 -9.08
N TYR A 209 6.57 -5.07 -9.03
CA TYR A 209 6.85 -4.20 -10.15
C TYR A 209 7.99 -4.76 -11.01
N LEU A 210 8.92 -5.49 -10.35
CA LEU A 210 10.06 -6.08 -11.03
C LEU A 210 10.53 -7.33 -10.27
N PRO A 211 10.63 -8.49 -10.94
CA PRO A 211 10.04 -8.78 -12.25
C PRO A 211 8.50 -8.66 -12.22
N HIS A 212 7.86 -8.69 -13.39
CA HIS A 212 6.39 -8.63 -13.50
C HIS A 212 5.77 -9.97 -13.06
N THR A 213 5.66 -10.16 -11.76
CA THR A 213 5.20 -11.41 -11.16
C THR A 213 4.32 -11.19 -9.93
N LEU A 214 3.49 -12.19 -9.67
CA LEU A 214 2.92 -12.44 -8.38
C LEU A 214 3.64 -13.65 -7.76
N VAL A 215 4.00 -13.58 -6.48
CA VAL A 215 4.67 -14.67 -5.78
C VAL A 215 3.83 -15.10 -4.59
N VAL A 216 3.42 -16.36 -4.59
CA VAL A 216 2.70 -16.99 -3.46
C VAL A 216 3.73 -17.61 -2.54
N LEU A 217 3.65 -17.25 -1.27
CA LEU A 217 4.49 -17.76 -0.19
C LEU A 217 3.63 -18.51 0.83
N ASP A 218 4.19 -19.52 1.48
CA ASP A 218 3.63 -20.12 2.68
C ASP A 218 3.69 -19.12 3.83
N ALA A 219 2.57 -18.82 4.48
CA ALA A 219 2.54 -17.86 5.57
C ALA A 219 3.21 -18.38 6.86
N SER A 220 3.47 -19.70 6.96
CA SER A 220 4.12 -20.26 8.15
C SER A 220 5.60 -19.92 8.24
N ASP A 221 6.33 -20.02 7.13
CA ASP A 221 7.78 -19.87 7.06
C ASP A 221 8.28 -18.97 5.90
N LEU A 222 7.35 -18.45 5.08
CA LEU A 222 7.61 -17.67 3.88
C LEU A 222 8.26 -18.45 2.73
N ALA A 223 8.25 -19.80 2.75
CA ALA A 223 8.73 -20.59 1.63
C ALA A 223 7.94 -20.27 0.34
N PRO A 224 8.61 -20.15 -0.83
CA PRO A 224 7.90 -19.84 -2.07
C PRO A 224 7.16 -21.06 -2.60
N ILE A 225 5.86 -20.92 -2.85
CA ILE A 225 4.97 -21.96 -3.37
C ILE A 225 4.84 -21.86 -4.89
N LYS A 226 4.55 -20.64 -5.40
CA LYS A 226 4.30 -20.43 -6.84
C LYS A 226 4.72 -19.04 -7.27
N ILE A 227 5.33 -18.96 -8.45
CA ILE A 227 5.52 -17.71 -9.19
C ILE A 227 4.51 -17.69 -10.33
N ILE A 228 3.74 -16.62 -10.43
CA ILE A 228 2.76 -16.40 -11.48
C ILE A 228 3.26 -15.23 -12.33
N PRO A 229 3.72 -15.48 -13.57
CA PRO A 229 4.07 -14.41 -14.50
C PRO A 229 2.85 -13.56 -14.82
N VAL A 230 3.01 -12.23 -14.76
CA VAL A 230 1.92 -11.30 -15.06
C VAL A 230 2.05 -10.82 -16.50
N GLN A 231 1.28 -11.47 -17.38
CA GLN A 231 1.25 -11.15 -18.82
C GLN A 231 -0.14 -11.43 -19.40
N ASP A 232 -0.52 -10.68 -20.43
CA ASP A 232 -1.75 -10.93 -21.19
C ASP A 232 -1.59 -12.09 -22.20
N ASP A 233 -2.67 -12.37 -22.93
CA ASP A 233 -2.68 -13.46 -23.94
C ASP A 233 -1.79 -13.18 -25.14
N ALA A 234 -1.42 -11.90 -25.35
CA ALA A 234 -0.46 -11.50 -26.39
C ALA A 234 1.01 -11.52 -25.90
N GLY A 235 1.23 -11.90 -24.63
CA GLY A 235 2.57 -11.94 -24.03
C GLY A 235 3.08 -10.58 -23.51
N LYS A 236 2.25 -9.53 -23.53
CA LYS A 236 2.60 -8.25 -22.93
C LYS A 236 2.60 -8.41 -21.39
N SER A 237 3.74 -8.12 -20.77
CA SER A 237 3.85 -8.21 -19.31
C SER A 237 3.41 -6.93 -18.61
N SER A 238 3.01 -7.04 -17.34
CA SER A 238 2.55 -5.92 -16.54
C SER A 238 3.11 -5.96 -15.12
N ARG A 239 3.41 -4.76 -14.60
CA ARG A 239 3.58 -4.55 -13.17
C ARG A 239 2.26 -4.79 -12.43
N VAL A 240 2.36 -5.17 -11.16
CA VAL A 240 1.20 -5.30 -10.27
C VAL A 240 0.96 -3.97 -9.56
N SER A 241 -0.19 -3.34 -9.74
CA SER A 241 -0.49 -2.05 -9.11
C SER A 241 -0.97 -2.16 -7.67
N ALA A 242 -1.68 -3.23 -7.33
CA ALA A 242 -2.13 -3.52 -5.96
C ALA A 242 -2.51 -5.00 -5.82
N VAL A 243 -2.33 -5.56 -4.61
CA VAL A 243 -2.87 -6.88 -4.23
C VAL A 243 -3.59 -6.76 -2.88
N TYR A 244 -4.79 -7.34 -2.78
CA TYR A 244 -5.56 -7.40 -1.55
C TYR A 244 -6.26 -8.76 -1.39
N ASP A 245 -6.56 -9.13 -0.15
CA ASP A 245 -7.35 -10.31 0.17
C ASP A 245 -8.85 -9.99 0.11
N ALA A 246 -9.59 -10.77 -0.64
CA ALA A 246 -11.05 -10.74 -0.68
C ALA A 246 -11.57 -11.92 0.17
N ALA A 247 -11.59 -11.74 1.49
CA ALA A 247 -11.84 -12.81 2.46
C ALA A 247 -13.12 -13.60 2.23
N PRO A 248 -14.31 -13.00 1.99
CA PRO A 248 -15.53 -13.76 1.74
C PRO A 248 -15.44 -14.62 0.47
N ARG A 249 -14.59 -14.23 -0.48
CA ARG A 249 -14.36 -14.95 -1.73
C ARG A 249 -13.23 -15.96 -1.63
N ARG A 250 -12.46 -15.95 -0.56
CA ARG A 250 -11.25 -16.77 -0.35
C ARG A 250 -10.31 -16.69 -1.56
N SER A 251 -10.10 -15.46 -2.01
CA SER A 251 -9.29 -15.14 -3.19
C SER A 251 -8.43 -13.91 -2.93
N PHE A 252 -7.24 -13.89 -3.52
CA PHE A 252 -6.52 -12.65 -3.70
C PHE A 252 -7.01 -11.94 -4.95
N ILE A 253 -7.05 -10.60 -4.90
CA ILE A 253 -7.35 -9.77 -6.07
C ILE A 253 -6.10 -8.93 -6.37
N ALA A 254 -5.66 -8.98 -7.63
CA ALA A 254 -4.54 -8.21 -8.12
C ALA A 254 -4.97 -7.27 -9.25
N ALA A 255 -4.71 -5.98 -9.12
CA ALA A 255 -4.88 -5.02 -10.21
C ALA A 255 -3.57 -4.86 -10.97
N LEU A 256 -3.63 -4.76 -12.30
CA LEU A 256 -2.48 -4.65 -13.17
C LEU A 256 -2.27 -3.22 -13.65
N LYS A 257 -0.99 -2.82 -13.71
CA LYS A 257 -0.63 -1.43 -13.96
C LYS A 257 -0.50 -1.07 -15.44
N ASP A 258 -0.13 -2.03 -16.27
CA ASP A 258 0.22 -1.82 -17.69
C ASP A 258 -0.67 -2.62 -18.64
N ILE A 259 -1.58 -3.42 -18.08
CA ILE A 259 -2.63 -4.17 -18.77
C ILE A 259 -3.96 -3.82 -18.09
N PRO A 260 -5.05 -3.52 -18.83
CA PRO A 260 -6.34 -3.19 -18.23
C PRO A 260 -7.05 -4.45 -17.75
N GLU A 261 -6.50 -5.08 -16.72
CA GLU A 261 -7.06 -6.29 -16.11
C GLU A 261 -6.98 -6.26 -14.58
N VAL A 262 -7.93 -6.95 -13.98
CA VAL A 262 -7.90 -7.39 -12.58
C VAL A 262 -7.87 -8.91 -12.59
N TRP A 263 -7.01 -9.49 -11.79
CA TRP A 263 -6.88 -10.92 -11.62
C TRP A 263 -7.43 -11.36 -10.27
N GLU A 264 -8.29 -12.37 -10.28
CA GLU A 264 -8.74 -13.08 -9.09
C GLU A 264 -7.98 -14.42 -9.00
N ILE A 265 -7.34 -14.65 -7.85
CA ILE A 265 -6.50 -15.83 -7.59
C ILE A 265 -7.07 -16.56 -6.36
N PRO A 266 -7.97 -17.54 -6.57
CA PRO A 266 -8.49 -18.34 -5.48
C PRO A 266 -7.39 -19.14 -4.78
N TYR A 267 -7.43 -19.14 -3.46
CA TYR A 267 -6.58 -19.98 -2.61
C TYR A 267 -7.36 -21.10 -1.90
N ASP A 268 -8.67 -21.15 -2.12
CA ASP A 268 -9.49 -22.28 -1.64
C ASP A 268 -9.39 -23.45 -2.62
N ALA A 269 -8.99 -24.60 -2.13
CA ALA A 269 -8.95 -25.83 -2.93
C ALA A 269 -10.34 -26.30 -3.45
N LYS A 270 -11.42 -25.77 -2.86
CA LYS A 270 -12.82 -26.02 -3.25
C LYS A 270 -13.41 -24.94 -4.13
N ALA A 271 -12.60 -23.95 -4.56
CA ALA A 271 -13.07 -22.91 -5.47
C ALA A 271 -13.59 -23.52 -6.79
N GLU A 272 -14.60 -22.86 -7.36
CA GLU A 272 -15.13 -23.23 -8.68
C GLU A 272 -14.01 -23.22 -9.72
N PRO A 273 -14.01 -24.21 -10.66
CA PRO A 273 -13.02 -24.27 -11.71
C PRO A 273 -13.02 -23.00 -12.57
N ILE A 274 -11.84 -22.49 -12.90
CA ILE A 274 -11.68 -21.34 -13.80
C ILE A 274 -11.40 -21.85 -15.21
N TYR A 275 -12.23 -21.43 -16.16
CA TYR A 275 -12.09 -21.76 -17.57
C TYR A 275 -11.54 -20.55 -18.33
N PRO A 276 -10.51 -20.73 -19.16
CA PRO A 276 -9.92 -19.66 -19.95
C PRO A 276 -10.77 -19.36 -21.23
N GLY A 277 -11.92 -18.80 -21.09
CA GLY A 277 -12.80 -18.43 -22.19
C GLY A 277 -14.23 -18.99 -22.06
N LEU A 278 -15.04 -18.79 -23.11
CA LEU A 278 -16.38 -19.36 -23.20
C LEU A 278 -16.28 -20.82 -23.57
N VAL A 279 -16.97 -21.68 -22.83
CA VAL A 279 -17.09 -23.11 -23.16
C VAL A 279 -18.24 -23.28 -24.13
N HIS A 280 -17.95 -23.42 -25.41
CA HIS A 280 -18.94 -23.70 -26.46
C HIS A 280 -19.11 -25.20 -26.67
N ASP A 281 -18.02 -25.96 -26.70
CA ASP A 281 -18.03 -27.41 -26.85
C ASP A 281 -16.94 -28.07 -26.00
N TYR A 282 -17.35 -28.68 -24.89
CA TYR A 282 -16.44 -29.41 -23.99
C TYR A 282 -15.77 -30.63 -24.68
N ARG A 283 -16.33 -31.14 -25.78
CA ARG A 283 -15.73 -32.27 -26.53
C ARG A 283 -14.49 -31.83 -27.30
N LEU A 284 -14.37 -30.56 -27.65
CA LEU A 284 -13.20 -29.97 -28.27
C LEU A 284 -12.11 -29.55 -27.28
N GLY A 285 -12.28 -29.87 -25.99
CA GLY A 285 -11.32 -29.51 -24.95
C GLY A 285 -11.44 -28.07 -24.45
N GLU A 286 -12.44 -27.31 -24.85
CA GLU A 286 -12.71 -25.93 -24.40
C GLU A 286 -13.09 -25.87 -22.91
N ALA A 287 -13.52 -27.01 -22.34
CA ALA A 287 -13.89 -27.14 -20.94
C ALA A 287 -12.70 -27.49 -20.02
N LEU A 288 -11.46 -27.31 -20.45
CA LEU A 288 -10.30 -27.54 -19.60
C LEU A 288 -10.12 -26.39 -18.63
N ALA A 289 -10.39 -26.66 -17.36
CA ALA A 289 -10.12 -25.72 -16.28
C ALA A 289 -8.62 -25.44 -16.14
N ALA A 290 -8.30 -24.25 -15.64
CA ALA A 290 -6.93 -23.91 -15.26
C ALA A 290 -6.41 -24.90 -14.24
N LYS A 291 -5.26 -25.54 -14.54
CA LYS A 291 -4.69 -26.61 -13.72
C LYS A 291 -3.82 -26.06 -12.59
N GLY A 292 -3.78 -26.82 -11.51
CA GLY A 292 -2.87 -26.57 -10.36
C GLY A 292 -3.41 -25.58 -9.34
N PRO A 293 -2.64 -25.36 -8.25
CA PRO A 293 -3.02 -24.40 -7.20
C PRO A 293 -2.93 -22.96 -7.71
N PHE A 294 -3.72 -22.07 -7.11
CA PHE A 294 -3.77 -20.65 -7.42
C PHE A 294 -4.02 -20.39 -8.92
N PRO A 295 -5.16 -20.87 -9.46
CA PRO A 295 -5.55 -20.56 -10.82
C PRO A 295 -5.87 -19.06 -10.94
N VAL A 296 -5.75 -18.48 -12.13
CA VAL A 296 -5.98 -17.05 -12.36
C VAL A 296 -7.27 -16.89 -13.16
N ARG A 297 -8.24 -16.19 -12.58
CA ARG A 297 -9.40 -15.67 -13.29
C ARG A 297 -9.12 -14.25 -13.73
N ARG A 298 -9.10 -14.00 -15.03
CA ARG A 298 -8.78 -12.70 -15.61
C ARG A 298 -10.05 -11.93 -15.90
N ILE A 299 -10.12 -10.70 -15.39
CA ILE A 299 -11.24 -9.77 -15.60
C ILE A 299 -10.72 -8.61 -16.43
N ARG A 300 -11.18 -8.50 -17.67
CA ARG A 300 -10.78 -7.42 -18.58
C ARG A 300 -11.55 -6.15 -18.27
N LEU A 301 -10.86 -5.02 -18.35
CA LEU A 301 -11.38 -3.69 -18.04
C LEU A 301 -11.20 -2.75 -19.24
N ASP A 302 -11.83 -1.58 -19.19
CA ASP A 302 -11.69 -0.54 -20.20
C ASP A 302 -10.40 0.28 -20.00
N ASP A 303 -9.90 0.40 -18.76
CA ASP A 303 -8.69 1.14 -18.40
C ASP A 303 -7.96 0.44 -17.23
N TYR A 304 -6.71 0.80 -17.00
CA TYR A 304 -5.92 0.22 -15.90
C TYR A 304 -6.47 0.68 -14.54
N LEU A 305 -6.12 -0.07 -13.48
CA LEU A 305 -6.33 0.36 -12.10
C LEU A 305 -4.98 0.60 -11.41
N ASP A 306 -4.79 1.80 -10.87
CA ASP A 306 -3.61 2.11 -10.03
C ASP A 306 -3.79 1.58 -8.61
N ASP A 307 -5.02 1.60 -8.12
CA ASP A 307 -5.45 1.10 -6.82
C ASP A 307 -6.96 0.86 -6.85
N PHE A 308 -7.47 0.13 -5.87
CA PHE A 308 -8.90 -0.15 -5.80
C PHE A 308 -9.37 -0.33 -4.36
N PHE A 309 -10.67 -0.31 -4.16
CA PHE A 309 -11.35 -0.54 -2.90
C PHE A 309 -12.52 -1.52 -3.10
N PHE A 310 -12.79 -2.40 -2.15
CA PHE A 310 -13.95 -3.30 -2.17
C PHE A 310 -15.20 -2.65 -1.57
N ASP A 311 -16.38 -3.08 -2.03
CA ASP A 311 -17.60 -2.93 -1.25
C ASP A 311 -17.58 -3.87 -0.03
N GLN A 312 -18.52 -3.69 0.91
CA GLN A 312 -18.56 -4.50 2.14
C GLN A 312 -18.88 -5.98 1.86
N SER A 313 -19.53 -6.29 0.75
CA SER A 313 -19.83 -7.68 0.34
C SER A 313 -18.65 -8.36 -0.35
N TYR A 314 -17.62 -7.60 -0.79
CA TYR A 314 -16.55 -8.08 -1.65
C TYR A 314 -17.05 -8.68 -2.99
N GLU A 315 -18.25 -8.27 -3.43
CA GLU A 315 -18.79 -8.61 -4.75
C GLU A 315 -18.36 -7.61 -5.82
N HIS A 316 -18.00 -6.39 -5.40
CA HIS A 316 -17.57 -5.33 -6.28
C HIS A 316 -16.27 -4.70 -5.81
N LEU A 317 -15.49 -4.18 -6.74
CA LEU A 317 -14.42 -3.25 -6.47
C LEU A 317 -14.59 -1.97 -7.29
N ILE A 318 -14.12 -0.87 -6.73
CA ILE A 318 -14.02 0.43 -7.40
C ILE A 318 -12.54 0.70 -7.59
N GLY A 319 -12.14 0.99 -8.81
CA GLY A 319 -10.76 1.35 -9.14
C GLY A 319 -10.68 2.53 -10.08
N ALA A 320 -9.53 3.20 -10.11
CA ALA A 320 -9.29 4.30 -11.03
C ALA A 320 -7.88 4.24 -11.61
N ALA A 321 -7.75 4.63 -12.87
CA ALA A 321 -6.46 4.84 -13.50
C ALA A 321 -5.89 6.20 -13.09
N ARG A 322 -4.57 6.30 -13.02
CA ARG A 322 -3.85 7.52 -12.66
C ARG A 322 -4.18 8.72 -13.54
N ASN A 323 -4.40 8.48 -14.81
CA ASN A 323 -4.76 9.49 -15.82
C ASN A 323 -6.14 9.24 -16.40
N GLY A 324 -6.93 8.38 -15.74
CA GLY A 324 -8.31 8.09 -16.14
C GLY A 324 -9.22 9.30 -15.91
N LYS A 325 -10.29 9.36 -16.67
CA LYS A 325 -11.32 10.39 -16.50
C LYS A 325 -12.32 10.01 -15.42
N ASN A 326 -12.59 8.70 -15.30
CA ASN A 326 -13.58 8.13 -14.39
C ASN A 326 -12.99 6.97 -13.62
N GLY A 327 -13.58 6.66 -12.47
CA GLY A 327 -13.41 5.38 -11.81
C GLY A 327 -14.26 4.30 -12.49
N GLN A 328 -13.87 3.04 -12.30
CA GLN A 328 -14.59 1.87 -12.80
C GLN A 328 -15.10 1.05 -11.63
N VAL A 329 -16.34 0.59 -11.71
CA VAL A 329 -16.90 -0.43 -10.83
C VAL A 329 -16.86 -1.77 -11.53
N VAL A 330 -16.21 -2.74 -10.90
CA VAL A 330 -16.03 -4.07 -11.45
C VAL A 330 -16.78 -5.06 -10.57
N SER A 331 -17.67 -5.84 -11.14
CA SER A 331 -18.30 -6.96 -10.45
C SER A 331 -17.40 -8.18 -10.51
N LEU A 332 -17.00 -8.66 -9.35
CA LEU A 332 -16.26 -9.91 -9.20
C LEU A 332 -17.14 -11.15 -9.42
N ILE A 333 -18.47 -11.00 -9.31
CA ILE A 333 -19.42 -12.10 -9.58
C ILE A 333 -19.45 -12.40 -11.08
N VAL A 334 -19.81 -11.37 -11.88
CA VAL A 334 -19.94 -11.57 -13.33
C VAL A 334 -18.63 -11.36 -14.09
N GLY A 335 -17.57 -10.91 -13.43
CA GLY A 335 -16.23 -10.79 -14.01
C GLY A 335 -16.11 -9.71 -15.08
N ARG A 336 -16.75 -8.55 -14.88
CA ARG A 336 -16.69 -7.42 -15.82
C ARG A 336 -16.96 -6.09 -15.14
N LYS A 337 -16.59 -5.00 -15.81
CA LYS A 337 -17.04 -3.64 -15.48
C LYS A 337 -18.56 -3.55 -15.59
N ILE A 338 -19.18 -2.89 -14.62
CA ILE A 338 -20.63 -2.70 -14.55
C ILE A 338 -21.06 -1.23 -14.51
N ALA A 339 -20.20 -0.32 -14.10
CA ALA A 339 -20.47 1.10 -14.03
C ALA A 339 -19.22 1.96 -14.15
N ASP A 340 -19.41 3.22 -14.53
CA ASP A 340 -18.44 4.30 -14.37
C ASP A 340 -18.82 5.15 -13.15
N VAL A 341 -17.82 5.68 -12.46
CA VAL A 341 -17.97 6.60 -11.33
C VAL A 341 -17.23 7.88 -11.64
N ASP A 342 -17.87 9.02 -11.44
CA ASP A 342 -17.22 10.32 -11.54
C ASP A 342 -16.22 10.49 -10.39
N LEU A 343 -14.94 10.25 -10.68
CA LEU A 343 -13.81 10.36 -9.77
C LEU A 343 -12.76 11.28 -10.41
N PRO A 344 -12.93 12.59 -10.30
CA PRO A 344 -12.00 13.56 -10.88
C PRO A 344 -10.61 13.47 -10.25
N GLY A 345 -9.61 13.91 -11.00
CA GLY A 345 -8.23 13.98 -10.54
C GLY A 345 -7.55 12.62 -10.38
N LEU A 346 -7.01 12.35 -9.20
CA LEU A 346 -6.37 11.07 -8.85
C LEU A 346 -6.87 10.62 -7.46
N PRO A 347 -7.97 9.88 -7.38
CA PRO A 347 -8.46 9.35 -6.11
C PRO A 347 -7.45 8.34 -5.53
N HIS A 348 -7.27 8.37 -4.21
CA HIS A 348 -6.46 7.38 -3.49
C HIS A 348 -7.36 6.32 -2.86
N LEU A 349 -7.85 5.41 -3.70
CA LEU A 349 -8.86 4.42 -3.30
C LEU A 349 -8.36 3.48 -2.20
N GLY A 350 -7.10 3.06 -2.20
CA GLY A 350 -6.52 2.27 -1.11
C GLY A 350 -6.54 2.95 0.27
N SER A 351 -6.86 4.23 0.34
CA SER A 351 -7.13 4.95 1.59
C SER A 351 -8.61 5.34 1.74
N GLY A 352 -9.48 4.82 0.88
CA GLY A 352 -10.92 4.99 0.99
C GLY A 352 -11.46 4.39 2.28
N ILE A 353 -12.57 4.93 2.74
CA ILE A 353 -13.31 4.43 3.91
C ILE A 353 -14.81 4.32 3.60
N THR A 354 -15.48 3.44 4.32
CA THR A 354 -16.92 3.24 4.16
C THR A 354 -17.67 3.49 5.46
N TRP A 355 -18.93 3.93 5.36
CA TRP A 355 -19.87 3.99 6.49
C TRP A 355 -21.30 4.01 5.98
N ASP A 356 -22.27 3.89 6.88
CA ASP A 356 -23.68 4.13 6.56
C ASP A 356 -23.97 5.63 6.61
N TYR A 357 -24.46 6.18 5.49
CA TYR A 357 -24.92 7.56 5.39
C TYR A 357 -26.43 7.57 5.13
N ARG A 358 -27.22 7.82 6.16
CA ARG A 358 -28.69 7.89 6.09
C ARG A 358 -29.33 6.63 5.50
N GLY A 359 -28.84 5.45 5.90
CA GLY A 359 -29.33 4.15 5.42
C GLY A 359 -28.76 3.68 4.09
N THR A 360 -27.73 4.38 3.58
CA THR A 360 -27.03 4.04 2.35
C THR A 360 -25.55 3.82 2.63
N PRO A 361 -24.97 2.67 2.26
CA PRO A 361 -23.53 2.47 2.35
C PRO A 361 -22.81 3.41 1.38
N VAL A 362 -21.85 4.16 1.88
CA VAL A 362 -21.06 5.09 1.08
C VAL A 362 -19.57 4.76 1.17
N LEU A 363 -18.86 5.08 0.10
CA LEU A 363 -17.40 5.13 0.04
C LEU A 363 -16.98 6.59 -0.05
N ALA A 364 -16.00 6.99 0.75
CA ALA A 364 -15.31 8.28 0.58
C ALA A 364 -13.84 8.06 0.29
N THR A 365 -13.29 8.81 -0.65
CA THR A 365 -11.89 8.73 -1.06
C THR A 365 -11.25 10.09 -1.19
N PRO A 366 -10.03 10.30 -0.63
CA PRO A 366 -9.27 11.54 -0.83
C PRO A 366 -8.67 11.59 -2.24
N ASN A 367 -8.29 12.78 -2.68
CA ASN A 367 -7.68 13.01 -3.98
C ASN A 367 -6.23 13.49 -3.83
N LEU A 368 -5.32 12.92 -4.63
CA LEU A 368 -3.88 13.21 -4.59
C LEU A 368 -3.47 14.45 -5.40
N LYS A 369 -4.36 14.96 -6.26
CA LYS A 369 -4.09 16.14 -7.13
C LYS A 369 -4.94 17.33 -6.74
N GLU A 370 -6.11 17.09 -6.19
CA GLU A 370 -7.09 18.13 -5.88
C GLU A 370 -7.45 18.11 -4.39
N GLY A 371 -7.75 19.28 -3.85
CA GLY A 371 -8.23 19.43 -2.48
C GLY A 371 -9.70 18.99 -2.35
N THR A 372 -9.99 17.73 -2.59
CA THR A 372 -11.35 17.18 -2.56
C THR A 372 -11.39 15.77 -1.95
N ILE A 373 -12.53 15.44 -1.34
CA ILE A 373 -12.92 14.09 -0.96
C ILE A 373 -14.23 13.81 -1.69
N THR A 374 -14.26 12.73 -2.47
CA THR A 374 -15.46 12.28 -3.18
C THR A 374 -16.20 11.25 -2.35
N VAL A 375 -17.49 11.47 -2.09
CA VAL A 375 -18.39 10.55 -1.40
C VAL A 375 -19.34 9.93 -2.42
N ILE A 376 -19.35 8.58 -2.47
CA ILE A 376 -20.03 7.80 -3.50
C ILE A 376 -21.06 6.89 -2.83
N ASP A 377 -22.28 6.87 -3.35
CA ASP A 377 -23.32 5.89 -3.04
C ASP A 377 -22.91 4.52 -3.62
N MET A 378 -22.72 3.53 -2.78
CA MET A 378 -22.27 2.20 -3.20
C MET A 378 -23.38 1.28 -3.72
N LYS A 379 -24.66 1.74 -3.74
CA LYS A 379 -25.77 1.03 -4.40
C LYS A 379 -25.95 1.51 -5.82
N THR A 380 -25.84 2.83 -6.03
CA THR A 380 -26.09 3.46 -7.34
C THR A 380 -24.83 3.83 -8.09
N TRP A 381 -23.67 3.79 -7.42
CA TRP A 381 -22.35 4.20 -7.93
C TRP A 381 -22.28 5.68 -8.35
N LYS A 382 -23.16 6.51 -7.77
CA LYS A 382 -23.21 7.95 -8.05
C LYS A 382 -22.52 8.74 -6.97
N THR A 383 -21.85 9.82 -7.37
CA THR A 383 -21.30 10.79 -6.42
C THR A 383 -22.41 11.50 -5.68
N ILE A 384 -22.44 11.39 -4.35
CA ILE A 384 -23.35 12.11 -3.46
C ILE A 384 -22.84 13.53 -3.24
N LYS A 385 -21.54 13.67 -2.96
CA LYS A 385 -20.91 14.95 -2.62
C LYS A 385 -19.41 14.94 -2.90
N GLN A 386 -18.91 16.10 -3.31
CA GLN A 386 -17.49 16.41 -3.29
C GLN A 386 -17.25 17.43 -2.17
N ILE A 387 -16.49 17.00 -1.14
CA ILE A 387 -16.16 17.82 0.01
C ILE A 387 -14.85 18.55 -0.31
N LYS A 388 -14.88 19.90 -0.29
CA LYS A 388 -13.67 20.70 -0.45
C LYS A 388 -12.78 20.57 0.80
N THR A 389 -11.48 20.33 0.57
CA THR A 389 -10.47 20.24 1.61
C THR A 389 -9.41 21.34 1.45
N LEU A 390 -8.52 21.46 2.44
CA LEU A 390 -7.44 22.46 2.43
C LEU A 390 -6.36 22.19 1.37
N GLY A 391 -6.40 21.04 0.75
CA GLY A 391 -5.48 20.66 -0.31
C GLY A 391 -5.51 19.16 -0.59
N PRO A 392 -4.75 18.69 -1.59
CA PRO A 392 -4.65 17.29 -1.88
C PRO A 392 -4.22 16.47 -0.67
N GLY A 393 -4.96 15.39 -0.39
CA GLY A 393 -4.74 14.48 0.74
C GLY A 393 -4.35 13.08 0.28
N PHE A 394 -3.77 12.32 1.19
CA PHE A 394 -3.33 10.95 0.91
C PHE A 394 -4.12 9.92 1.73
N PHE A 395 -4.35 10.20 3.01
CA PHE A 395 -5.00 9.27 3.93
C PHE A 395 -6.30 9.84 4.49
N MET A 396 -7.30 8.99 4.53
CA MET A 396 -8.55 9.22 5.23
C MET A 396 -8.86 8.04 6.14
N ARG A 397 -9.34 8.31 7.36
CA ARG A 397 -9.70 7.28 8.34
C ARG A 397 -10.90 7.70 9.15
N SER A 398 -11.62 6.70 9.62
CA SER A 398 -12.70 6.83 10.58
C SER A 398 -12.75 5.59 11.46
N HIS A 399 -13.73 5.50 12.32
CA HIS A 399 -14.12 4.32 13.09
C HIS A 399 -15.64 4.26 13.15
N GLU A 400 -16.21 3.07 13.36
CA GLU A 400 -17.68 2.90 13.46
C GLU A 400 -18.25 3.69 14.64
N ASP A 401 -17.53 3.75 15.77
CA ASP A 401 -17.96 4.41 17.01
C ASP A 401 -17.66 5.92 17.05
N THR A 402 -17.16 6.53 15.97
CA THR A 402 -16.96 7.99 15.90
C THR A 402 -17.85 8.62 14.83
N PRO A 403 -18.44 9.80 15.10
CA PRO A 403 -19.19 10.54 14.08
C PRO A 403 -18.28 11.21 13.05
N TYR A 404 -16.96 11.12 13.20
CA TYR A 404 -16.01 11.88 12.40
C TYR A 404 -15.16 10.99 11.50
N ALA A 405 -14.86 11.51 10.31
CA ALA A 405 -13.80 11.05 9.44
C ALA A 405 -12.66 12.06 9.45
N TRP A 406 -11.41 11.59 9.45
CA TRP A 406 -10.22 12.40 9.53
C TRP A 406 -9.40 12.26 8.25
N ALA A 407 -9.06 13.36 7.60
CA ALA A 407 -8.32 13.39 6.36
C ALA A 407 -7.15 14.37 6.45
N ASP A 408 -6.00 13.96 5.90
CA ASP A 408 -4.85 14.85 5.78
C ASP A 408 -4.90 15.70 4.50
N ALA A 409 -4.06 16.73 4.46
CA ALA A 409 -3.77 17.54 3.28
C ALA A 409 -2.27 17.50 2.95
N MET A 410 -1.62 16.37 3.23
CA MET A 410 -0.18 16.22 3.25
C MET A 410 0.50 16.43 1.90
N MET A 411 -0.24 16.36 0.81
CA MET A 411 0.26 16.63 -0.54
C MET A 411 0.23 18.11 -0.91
N SER A 412 -0.32 18.99 -0.04
CA SER A 412 -0.37 20.43 -0.22
C SER A 412 0.81 21.11 0.48
N PRO A 413 1.71 21.80 -0.21
CA PRO A 413 2.80 22.55 0.44
C PRO A 413 2.30 23.58 1.47
N ALA A 414 1.15 24.21 1.20
CA ALA A 414 0.58 25.25 2.07
C ALA A 414 -0.17 24.71 3.29
N SER A 415 -0.64 23.46 3.24
CA SER A 415 -1.54 22.89 4.27
C SER A 415 -1.10 21.48 4.72
N LYS A 416 0.14 21.09 4.44
CA LYS A 416 0.67 19.76 4.79
C LYS A 416 0.62 19.45 6.30
N ASP A 417 0.52 20.46 7.14
CA ASP A 417 0.46 20.36 8.60
C ASP A 417 -0.96 20.18 9.15
N ALA A 418 -1.96 20.10 8.25
CA ALA A 418 -3.36 20.06 8.63
C ALA A 418 -3.98 18.66 8.54
N ILE A 419 -4.79 18.34 9.53
CA ILE A 419 -5.77 17.25 9.51
C ILE A 419 -7.15 17.87 9.60
N GLN A 420 -8.01 17.56 8.64
CA GLN A 420 -9.40 18.00 8.64
C GLN A 420 -10.29 16.90 9.23
N VAL A 421 -11.13 17.31 10.16
CA VAL A 421 -12.16 16.47 10.77
C VAL A 421 -13.49 16.78 10.08
N ILE A 422 -14.13 15.75 9.56
CA ILE A 422 -15.35 15.82 8.75
C ILE A 422 -16.46 15.08 9.50
N ASP A 423 -17.60 15.71 9.69
CA ASP A 423 -18.78 15.03 10.26
C ASP A 423 -19.40 14.12 9.21
N LYS A 424 -19.49 12.81 9.50
CA LYS A 424 -20.03 11.78 8.61
C LYS A 424 -21.53 11.95 8.31
N ARG A 425 -22.28 12.67 9.18
CA ARG A 425 -23.74 12.87 9.05
C ARG A 425 -24.07 14.06 8.15
N THR A 426 -23.24 15.11 8.17
CA THR A 426 -23.44 16.35 7.38
C THR A 426 -22.57 16.39 6.14
N LEU A 427 -21.49 15.60 6.11
CA LEU A 427 -20.45 15.62 5.08
C LEU A 427 -19.77 17.00 4.98
N GLU A 428 -19.60 17.68 6.13
CA GLU A 428 -18.94 18.99 6.21
C GLU A 428 -17.70 18.93 7.11
N PRO A 429 -16.63 19.67 6.77
CA PRO A 429 -15.51 19.89 7.67
C PRO A 429 -15.96 20.66 8.90
N VAL A 430 -15.70 20.12 10.09
CA VAL A 430 -16.08 20.74 11.38
C VAL A 430 -14.89 21.29 12.16
N ARG A 431 -13.68 20.78 11.89
CA ARG A 431 -12.46 21.19 12.58
C ARG A 431 -11.23 20.98 11.71
N THR A 432 -10.24 21.87 11.88
CA THR A 432 -8.88 21.66 11.39
C THR A 432 -7.95 21.54 12.58
N LEU A 433 -7.18 20.46 12.62
CA LEU A 433 -6.15 20.21 13.62
C LEU A 433 -4.78 20.42 12.99
N LYS A 434 -3.85 21.01 13.74
CA LYS A 434 -2.44 21.17 13.34
C LYS A 434 -1.56 20.51 14.39
N PRO A 435 -1.28 19.19 14.29
CA PRO A 435 -0.50 18.47 15.29
C PRO A 435 0.88 19.09 15.56
N ALA A 436 1.51 19.62 14.52
CA ALA A 436 2.76 20.36 14.61
C ALA A 436 2.81 21.37 13.46
N PRO A 437 2.54 22.66 13.72
CA PRO A 437 2.53 23.69 12.69
C PRO A 437 3.79 23.70 11.83
N GLY A 438 3.63 23.71 10.50
CA GLY A 438 4.71 23.67 9.51
C GLY A 438 5.30 22.28 9.24
N LYS A 439 5.01 21.27 10.06
CA LYS A 439 5.45 19.87 9.86
C LYS A 439 4.35 19.04 9.21
N THR A 440 4.73 18.06 8.40
CA THR A 440 3.77 17.21 7.67
C THR A 440 2.93 16.37 8.63
N ALA A 441 1.61 16.55 8.62
CA ALA A 441 0.66 15.73 9.35
C ALA A 441 0.03 14.70 8.42
N ALA A 442 -0.03 13.44 8.83
CA ALA A 442 -0.49 12.36 7.97
C ALA A 442 -1.07 11.18 8.74
N HIS A 443 -1.83 10.39 8.01
CA HIS A 443 -2.27 9.04 8.40
C HIS A 443 -2.84 8.98 9.81
N THR A 444 -4.13 9.15 9.95
CA THR A 444 -4.85 8.89 11.21
C THR A 444 -5.14 7.39 11.35
N GLU A 445 -5.14 6.87 12.58
CA GLU A 445 -5.66 5.54 12.92
C GLU A 445 -6.32 5.61 14.29
N PHE A 446 -7.32 4.77 14.53
CA PHE A 446 -8.11 4.79 15.76
C PHE A 446 -7.76 3.61 16.68
N THR A 447 -7.96 3.80 17.98
CA THR A 447 -8.00 2.68 18.93
C THR A 447 -9.16 1.74 18.61
N ARG A 448 -9.06 0.50 19.08
CA ARG A 448 -10.07 -0.55 18.90
C ARG A 448 -11.50 -0.10 19.19
N ASP A 449 -11.68 0.79 20.16
CA ASP A 449 -12.97 1.33 20.62
C ASP A 449 -13.32 2.70 20.02
N GLY A 450 -12.51 3.20 19.08
CA GLY A 450 -12.72 4.50 18.44
C GLY A 450 -12.55 5.73 19.33
N LYS A 451 -12.17 5.58 20.60
CA LYS A 451 -12.08 6.70 21.56
C LYS A 451 -10.93 7.64 21.25
N TYR A 452 -9.84 7.11 20.74
CA TYR A 452 -8.64 7.90 20.47
C TYR A 452 -8.22 7.78 19.01
N ALA A 453 -7.77 8.90 18.47
CA ALA A 453 -7.20 9.00 17.12
C ALA A 453 -5.71 9.33 17.21
N LEU A 454 -4.88 8.54 16.56
CA LEU A 454 -3.43 8.69 16.52
C LEU A 454 -3.03 9.28 15.18
N VAL A 455 -2.34 10.42 15.18
CA VAL A 455 -1.91 11.16 13.99
C VAL A 455 -0.39 11.20 13.92
N SER A 456 0.18 10.97 12.75
CA SER A 456 1.62 11.10 12.51
C SER A 456 2.03 12.54 12.22
N VAL A 457 3.08 13.00 12.89
CA VAL A 457 3.92 14.11 12.43
C VAL A 457 5.08 13.49 11.65
N TRP A 458 4.98 13.49 10.33
CA TRP A 458 5.86 12.72 9.45
C TRP A 458 7.17 13.46 9.13
N GLU A 459 7.97 13.70 10.14
CA GLU A 459 9.29 14.34 10.05
C GLU A 459 10.33 13.55 10.84
N MET A 460 11.62 13.80 10.62
CA MET A 460 12.71 13.10 11.35
C MET A 460 12.66 13.40 12.86
N ASP A 461 12.33 14.62 13.24
CA ASP A 461 11.99 15.05 14.59
C ASP A 461 10.45 15.01 14.80
N GLY A 462 9.84 13.94 14.33
CA GLY A 462 8.40 13.73 14.30
C GLY A 462 7.83 13.18 15.60
N ALA A 463 6.55 12.89 15.55
CA ALA A 463 5.83 12.34 16.69
C ALA A 463 4.59 11.57 16.26
N LEU A 464 4.11 10.72 17.14
CA LEU A 464 2.76 10.21 17.15
C LEU A 464 1.94 11.04 18.15
N VAL A 465 0.91 11.72 17.67
CA VAL A 465 0.05 12.58 18.49
C VAL A 465 -1.29 11.88 18.70
N VAL A 466 -1.69 11.71 19.96
CA VAL A 466 -2.91 11.05 20.35
C VAL A 466 -3.95 12.11 20.71
N TYR A 467 -5.10 12.01 20.07
CA TYR A 467 -6.26 12.86 20.31
C TYR A 467 -7.42 12.04 20.92
N ASP A 468 -8.15 12.64 21.84
CA ASP A 468 -9.49 12.19 22.16
C ASP A 468 -10.39 12.45 20.95
N ALA A 469 -11.01 11.39 20.39
CA ALA A 469 -11.74 11.47 19.13
C ALA A 469 -13.07 12.22 19.22
N ALA A 470 -13.64 12.37 20.42
CA ALA A 470 -14.88 13.08 20.65
C ALA A 470 -14.64 14.59 20.89
N THR A 471 -13.66 14.92 21.73
CA THR A 471 -13.36 16.31 22.10
C THR A 471 -12.36 16.97 21.16
N LEU A 472 -11.65 16.19 20.33
CA LEU A 472 -10.62 16.62 19.41
C LEU A 472 -9.42 17.29 20.12
N LYS A 473 -9.21 17.00 21.42
CA LYS A 473 -8.09 17.51 22.19
C LYS A 473 -6.92 16.54 22.17
N GLU A 474 -5.71 17.07 22.04
CA GLU A 474 -4.49 16.30 22.23
C GLU A 474 -4.38 15.86 23.69
N ILE A 475 -4.12 14.55 23.89
CA ILE A 475 -3.96 13.97 25.23
C ILE A 475 -2.55 13.44 25.47
N LYS A 476 -1.82 13.09 24.40
CA LYS A 476 -0.46 12.53 24.50
C LYS A 476 0.33 12.74 23.23
N ARG A 477 1.64 12.84 23.37
CA ARG A 477 2.59 12.95 22.26
C ARG A 477 3.78 12.04 22.51
N LEU A 478 4.14 11.24 21.49
CA LEU A 478 5.24 10.29 21.54
C LEU A 478 6.25 10.67 20.46
N PRO A 479 7.48 11.10 20.80
CA PRO A 479 8.52 11.36 19.81
C PRO A 479 8.82 10.10 18.99
N MET A 480 8.86 10.22 17.66
CA MET A 480 9.15 9.13 16.72
C MET A 480 9.86 9.68 15.50
N LYS A 481 10.64 8.82 14.83
CA LYS A 481 11.39 9.21 13.63
C LYS A 481 10.59 8.95 12.37
N LYS A 482 10.01 10.01 11.82
CA LYS A 482 9.23 10.02 10.59
C LYS A 482 8.20 8.87 10.54
N PRO A 483 7.27 8.81 11.54
CA PRO A 483 6.25 7.77 11.57
C PRO A 483 5.34 7.92 10.36
N SER A 484 5.34 6.97 9.43
CA SER A 484 4.58 7.08 8.19
C SER A 484 3.16 6.56 8.34
N GLY A 485 2.98 5.38 8.92
CA GLY A 485 1.68 4.78 9.13
C GLY A 485 1.63 4.03 10.45
N LYS A 486 0.44 3.92 11.00
CA LYS A 486 0.14 3.09 12.16
C LYS A 486 -1.12 2.29 11.89
N TYR A 487 -1.13 1.08 12.41
CA TYR A 487 -2.12 0.09 12.05
C TYR A 487 -2.56 -0.63 13.33
N ASN A 488 -3.82 -0.43 13.71
CA ASN A 488 -4.41 -1.11 14.85
C ASN A 488 -4.75 -2.56 14.47
N VAL A 489 -4.42 -3.51 15.32
CA VAL A 489 -4.63 -4.94 15.06
C VAL A 489 -6.12 -5.23 14.83
N TYR A 490 -6.99 -4.81 15.76
CA TYR A 490 -8.43 -5.03 15.66
C TYR A 490 -9.02 -4.49 14.37
N ASN A 491 -8.75 -3.21 14.06
CA ASN A 491 -9.29 -2.56 12.88
C ASN A 491 -8.90 -3.28 11.59
N LYS A 492 -7.69 -3.86 11.55
CA LYS A 492 -7.19 -4.55 10.37
C LYS A 492 -7.69 -5.98 10.21
N ILE A 493 -7.81 -6.75 11.28
CA ILE A 493 -8.28 -8.14 11.18
C ILE A 493 -9.80 -8.24 11.08
N THR A 494 -10.55 -7.30 11.67
CA THR A 494 -12.01 -7.27 11.61
C THR A 494 -12.55 -6.54 10.39
N ARG A 495 -11.70 -5.78 9.68
CA ARG A 495 -12.10 -4.93 8.55
C ARG A 495 -13.24 -3.98 8.90
N SER A 496 -13.17 -3.43 10.11
CA SER A 496 -14.19 -2.52 10.64
C SER A 496 -14.42 -1.32 9.72
N SER A 497 -15.64 -0.81 9.70
CA SER A 497 -16.02 0.39 8.95
C SER A 497 -15.11 1.57 9.32
N GLY A 498 -14.74 2.37 8.31
CA GLY A 498 -13.84 3.50 8.49
C GLY A 498 -12.35 3.16 8.38
N THR A 499 -11.99 1.88 8.23
CA THR A 499 -10.61 1.47 7.91
C THR A 499 -10.43 1.25 6.41
N SER A 500 -9.19 1.35 5.94
CA SER A 500 -8.79 0.91 4.60
C SER A 500 -8.18 -0.49 4.65
N HIS A 501 -7.95 -1.08 3.49
CA HIS A 501 -7.31 -2.40 3.33
C HIS A 501 -5.97 -2.55 4.06
#